data_315344bdc1fc49b70466aae0773f807e
#
_entry.id   315344bdc1fc49b70466aae0773f807e
#
_cell.length_a   1.000
_cell.length_b   1.000
_cell.length_c   1.000
_cell.angle_alpha   90.00
_cell.angle_beta   90.00
_cell.angle_gamma   90.00
#
_symmetry.space_group_name_H-M   'P 1'
#
loop_
_entity.id
_entity.type
_entity.pdbx_description
1 polymer ?
#
loop_
_entity_poly.entity_id
_entity_poly.type
_entity_poly.pdbx_seq_one_letter_code
_entity_poly.pdbx_strand_id
1 'polypeptide(L)'
;MNDHQYTDQEICCIIRDYDQMIQDIRQRIESLARELWDLDSNDDWLCKLLSLQHQETGTITTHANHRDLSDLLKSKKSKGLQYAKELQEGIEIEMQKMESIQLLYRCYMELPRREHELLCCLYEKSMSWNALQEKYKISKNTFIRRRKNALKMIRKIYSEKRQRQVYNHDVMD
;
A
#
# COMPACT_ATOMS: atom_id res chain seq x y z
N MET A 1 -9.38 -13.66 2.22
CA MET A 1 -8.42 -12.63 2.69
C MET A 1 -7.14 -13.34 3.12
N ASN A 2 -6.02 -13.12 2.43
CA ASN A 2 -4.75 -13.76 2.80
C ASN A 2 -4.29 -13.21 4.14
N ASP A 3 -4.14 -14.11 5.12
CA ASP A 3 -3.62 -13.78 6.45
C ASP A 3 -2.11 -13.53 6.34
N HIS A 4 -1.75 -12.31 5.91
CA HIS A 4 -0.35 -11.94 5.72
C HIS A 4 0.30 -11.79 7.09
N GLN A 5 1.01 -12.84 7.50
CA GLN A 5 1.77 -12.85 8.74
C GLN A 5 3.13 -12.19 8.49
N TYR A 6 3.33 -11.00 9.03
CA TYR A 6 4.59 -10.26 8.90
C TYR A 6 5.80 -11.06 9.42
N THR A 7 6.84 -11.11 8.62
CA THR A 7 8.14 -11.67 9.00
C THR A 7 8.89 -10.75 9.97
N ASP A 8 9.91 -11.27 10.65
CA ASP A 8 10.78 -10.45 11.53
C ASP A 8 11.44 -9.30 10.76
N GLN A 9 11.82 -9.52 9.50
CA GLN A 9 12.47 -8.50 8.67
C GLN A 9 11.50 -7.38 8.31
N GLU A 10 10.27 -7.72 7.90
CA GLU A 10 9.24 -6.72 7.57
C GLU A 10 8.88 -5.86 8.79
N ILE A 11 8.71 -6.47 9.96
CA ILE A 11 8.46 -5.73 11.21
C ILE A 11 9.61 -4.76 11.51
N CYS A 12 10.85 -5.21 11.36
CA CYS A 12 12.03 -4.37 11.60
C CYS A 12 12.12 -3.21 10.59
N CYS A 13 11.82 -3.45 9.31
CA CYS A 13 11.76 -2.40 8.29
C CYS A 13 10.66 -1.39 8.61
N ILE A 14 9.47 -1.86 8.98
CA ILE A 14 8.36 -0.97 9.33
C ILE A 14 8.71 -0.09 10.55
N ILE A 15 9.32 -0.64 11.60
CA ILE A 15 9.73 0.15 12.77
C ILE A 15 10.76 1.21 12.38
N ARG A 16 11.73 0.87 11.52
CA ARG A 16 12.82 1.77 11.13
C ARG A 16 12.36 2.87 10.19
N ASP A 17 11.56 2.51 9.20
CA ASP A 17 11.28 3.36 8.03
C ASP A 17 9.80 3.78 7.98
N TYR A 18 9.08 3.74 9.11
CA TYR A 18 7.62 3.95 9.18
C TYR A 18 7.15 5.23 8.47
N ASP A 19 7.73 6.37 8.83
CA ASP A 19 7.30 7.66 8.28
C ASP A 19 7.51 7.73 6.77
N GLN A 20 8.65 7.24 6.29
CA GLN A 20 8.96 7.20 4.86
C GLN A 20 8.00 6.28 4.11
N MET A 21 7.72 5.08 4.65
CA MET A 21 6.80 4.12 4.04
C MET A 21 5.38 4.69 3.92
N ILE A 22 4.89 5.36 4.97
CA ILE A 22 3.57 6.00 4.96
C ILE A 22 3.53 7.15 3.95
N GLN A 23 4.58 7.95 3.87
CA GLN A 23 4.68 9.05 2.90
C GLN A 23 4.69 8.52 1.46
N ASP A 24 5.47 7.48 1.18
CA ASP A 24 5.56 6.87 -0.14
C ASP A 24 4.21 6.27 -0.60
N ILE A 25 3.47 5.66 0.33
CA ILE A 25 2.12 5.11 0.03
C ILE A 25 1.14 6.26 -0.24
N ARG A 26 1.15 7.33 0.56
CA ARG A 26 0.30 8.50 0.34
C ARG A 26 0.55 9.14 -1.02
N GLN A 27 1.82 9.31 -1.40
CA GLN A 27 2.18 9.85 -2.72
C GLN A 27 1.66 8.98 -3.86
N ARG A 28 1.70 7.64 -3.71
CA ARG A 28 1.12 6.73 -4.70
C ARG A 28 -0.40 6.85 -4.79
N ILE A 29 -1.09 6.90 -3.66
CA ILE A 29 -2.55 7.11 -3.63
C ILE A 29 -2.91 8.44 -4.29
N GLU A 30 -2.20 9.52 -3.98
CA GLU A 30 -2.42 10.83 -4.59
C GLU A 30 -2.18 10.82 -6.11
N SER A 31 -1.16 10.10 -6.56
CA SER A 31 -0.88 9.95 -8.01
C SER A 31 -2.01 9.21 -8.72
N LEU A 32 -2.45 8.06 -8.18
CA LEU A 32 -3.55 7.28 -8.73
C LEU A 32 -4.89 8.05 -8.70
N ALA A 33 -5.16 8.76 -7.61
CA ALA A 33 -6.37 9.57 -7.47
C ALA A 33 -6.38 10.74 -8.47
N ARG A 34 -5.23 11.37 -8.73
CA ARG A 34 -5.09 12.44 -9.71
C ARG A 34 -5.33 11.91 -11.12
N GLU A 35 -4.77 10.75 -11.44
CA GLU A 35 -4.97 10.10 -12.73
C GLU A 35 -6.43 9.69 -12.94
N LEU A 36 -7.10 9.19 -11.90
CA LEU A 36 -8.53 8.88 -11.91
C LEU A 36 -9.38 10.15 -12.15
N TRP A 37 -9.03 11.26 -11.48
CA TRP A 37 -9.69 12.55 -11.66
C TRP A 37 -9.52 13.10 -13.08
N ASP A 38 -8.33 12.97 -13.65
CA ASP A 38 -8.05 13.41 -15.01
C ASP A 38 -8.83 12.60 -16.05
N LEU A 39 -9.09 11.32 -15.78
CA LEU A 39 -9.96 10.49 -16.63
C LEU A 39 -11.43 10.95 -16.60
N ASP A 40 -11.94 11.33 -15.42
CA ASP A 40 -13.35 11.71 -15.24
C ASP A 40 -13.62 13.14 -15.72
N SER A 41 -12.64 14.04 -15.61
CA SER A 41 -12.76 15.45 -16.02
C SER A 41 -12.49 15.70 -17.51
N ASN A 42 -11.97 14.74 -18.24
CA ASN A 42 -11.50 14.93 -19.62
C ASN A 42 -12.37 14.21 -20.65
N ASP A 43 -13.55 14.76 -20.98
CA ASP A 43 -14.19 14.52 -22.29
C ASP A 43 -13.25 14.89 -23.45
N ASP A 44 -12.21 15.71 -23.19
CA ASP A 44 -11.20 16.17 -24.15
C ASP A 44 -10.28 15.03 -24.67
N TRP A 45 -10.06 13.95 -23.88
CA TRP A 45 -9.34 12.78 -24.37
C TRP A 45 -10.10 12.05 -25.48
N LEU A 46 -11.44 12.04 -25.42
CA LEU A 46 -12.31 11.53 -26.49
C LEU A 46 -12.16 12.38 -27.76
N CYS A 47 -12.13 13.71 -27.62
CA CYS A 47 -11.91 14.64 -28.72
C CYS A 47 -10.51 14.53 -29.32
N LYS A 48 -9.46 14.38 -28.49
CA LYS A 48 -8.08 14.14 -28.96
C LYS A 48 -7.92 12.81 -29.69
N LEU A 49 -8.54 11.73 -29.20
CA LEU A 49 -8.53 10.45 -29.90
C LEU A 49 -9.31 10.47 -31.23
N LEU A 50 -10.38 11.23 -31.31
CA LEU A 50 -11.14 11.44 -32.58
C LEU A 50 -10.34 12.29 -33.57
N SER A 51 -9.61 13.30 -33.10
CA SER A 51 -8.77 14.16 -33.98
C SER A 51 -7.52 13.42 -34.49
N LEU A 52 -6.92 12.52 -33.75
CA LEU A 52 -5.80 11.69 -34.20
C LEU A 52 -6.22 10.69 -35.30
N GLN A 53 -7.46 10.17 -35.26
CA GLN A 53 -7.99 9.30 -36.33
C GLN A 53 -8.24 10.05 -37.63
N HIS A 54 -8.53 11.35 -37.60
CA HIS A 54 -8.71 12.14 -38.82
C HIS A 54 -7.40 12.48 -39.55
N GLN A 55 -6.25 12.41 -38.84
CA GLN A 55 -4.94 12.64 -39.49
C GLN A 55 -4.39 11.41 -40.20
N GLU A 56 -4.83 10.19 -39.88
CA GLU A 56 -4.36 8.95 -40.53
C GLU A 56 -5.19 8.55 -41.77
N THR A 57 -6.31 9.20 -42.06
CA THR A 57 -7.18 8.86 -43.22
C THR A 57 -6.95 9.73 -44.43
N GLY A 58 -5.68 10.03 -44.72
CA GLY A 58 -5.29 10.79 -45.94
C GLY A 58 -5.30 10.00 -47.26
N THR A 59 -5.88 8.80 -47.31
CA THR A 59 -6.05 8.05 -48.58
C THR A 59 -7.34 7.26 -48.55
N ILE A 60 -8.29 7.70 -49.37
CA ILE A 60 -9.56 7.03 -49.59
C ILE A 60 -9.31 5.76 -50.40
N THR A 61 -9.30 4.60 -49.76
CA THR A 61 -9.52 3.32 -50.40
C THR A 61 -10.89 2.79 -49.99
N THR A 62 -11.80 2.83 -50.93
CA THR A 62 -13.19 2.34 -50.86
C THR A 62 -13.25 0.82 -50.76
N HIS A 63 -12.99 0.26 -49.61
CA HIS A 63 -13.37 -1.10 -49.15
C HIS A 63 -12.85 -1.38 -47.74
N ALA A 64 -13.06 -0.48 -46.80
CA ALA A 64 -12.84 -0.78 -45.38
C ALA A 64 -14.19 -0.90 -44.70
N ASN A 65 -14.40 -2.02 -44.04
CA ASN A 65 -15.51 -2.27 -43.13
C ASN A 65 -15.90 -1.00 -42.37
N HIS A 66 -17.11 -0.52 -42.61
CA HIS A 66 -17.76 0.51 -41.83
C HIS A 66 -17.89 -0.05 -40.39
N ARG A 67 -16.81 -0.01 -39.60
CA ARG A 67 -16.96 -0.08 -38.18
C ARG A 67 -17.72 1.16 -37.79
N ASP A 68 -18.97 0.96 -37.39
CA ASP A 68 -19.83 2.04 -36.96
C ASP A 68 -19.11 2.87 -35.91
N LEU A 69 -19.05 4.18 -36.07
CA LEU A 69 -18.48 5.14 -35.15
C LEU A 69 -19.02 4.88 -33.71
N SER A 70 -20.28 4.46 -33.62
CA SER A 70 -20.95 4.00 -32.40
C SER A 70 -20.23 2.84 -31.72
N ASP A 71 -19.75 1.84 -32.46
CA ASP A 71 -19.05 0.67 -31.88
C ASP A 71 -17.64 1.02 -31.43
N LEU A 72 -16.97 1.93 -32.14
CA LEU A 72 -15.69 2.47 -31.70
C LEU A 72 -15.83 3.29 -30.40
N LEU A 73 -16.87 4.13 -30.32
CA LEU A 73 -17.16 4.91 -29.09
C LEU A 73 -17.52 4.01 -27.91
N LYS A 74 -18.33 2.97 -28.11
CA LYS A 74 -18.66 1.96 -27.08
C LYS A 74 -17.42 1.22 -26.61
N SER A 75 -16.57 0.77 -27.54
CA SER A 75 -15.32 0.07 -27.19
C SER A 75 -14.37 0.97 -26.37
N LYS A 76 -14.24 2.25 -26.75
CA LYS A 76 -13.39 3.21 -26.02
C LYS A 76 -13.95 3.55 -24.65
N LYS A 77 -15.26 3.77 -24.53
CA LYS A 77 -15.93 4.01 -23.25
C LYS A 77 -15.77 2.82 -22.31
N SER A 78 -15.90 1.59 -22.82
CA SER A 78 -15.66 0.36 -22.05
C SER A 78 -14.23 0.27 -21.51
N LYS A 79 -13.22 0.59 -22.34
CA LYS A 79 -11.82 0.60 -21.92
C LYS A 79 -11.53 1.67 -20.88
N GLY A 80 -12.11 2.86 -21.02
CA GLY A 80 -11.97 3.94 -20.04
C GLY A 80 -12.56 3.56 -18.68
N LEU A 81 -13.75 2.95 -18.66
CA LEU A 81 -14.37 2.43 -17.44
C LEU A 81 -13.57 1.31 -16.78
N GLN A 82 -13.00 0.41 -17.58
CA GLN A 82 -12.14 -0.65 -17.07
C GLN A 82 -10.88 -0.06 -16.44
N TYR A 83 -10.24 0.91 -17.08
CA TYR A 83 -9.06 1.56 -16.55
C TYR A 83 -9.35 2.35 -15.26
N ALA A 84 -10.48 3.09 -15.22
CA ALA A 84 -10.91 3.74 -13.98
C ALA A 84 -11.11 2.75 -12.83
N LYS A 85 -11.67 1.57 -13.11
CA LYS A 85 -11.82 0.50 -12.13
C LYS A 85 -10.46 -0.04 -11.64
N GLU A 86 -9.51 -0.24 -12.54
CA GLU A 86 -8.14 -0.68 -12.20
C GLU A 86 -7.44 0.35 -11.30
N LEU A 87 -7.63 1.66 -11.56
CA LEU A 87 -7.10 2.72 -10.70
C LEU A 87 -7.75 2.73 -9.31
N GLN A 88 -9.07 2.54 -9.23
CA GLN A 88 -9.78 2.44 -7.95
C GLN A 88 -9.31 1.24 -7.13
N GLU A 89 -9.20 0.07 -7.76
CA GLU A 89 -8.64 -1.14 -7.12
C GLU A 89 -7.20 -0.90 -6.63
N GLY A 90 -6.39 -0.19 -7.43
CA GLY A 90 -5.03 0.20 -7.04
C GLY A 90 -5.00 1.09 -5.79
N ILE A 91 -5.89 2.08 -5.72
CA ILE A 91 -6.04 2.95 -4.54
C ILE A 91 -6.45 2.13 -3.31
N GLU A 92 -7.42 1.24 -3.44
CA GLU A 92 -7.88 0.38 -2.34
C GLU A 92 -6.77 -0.52 -1.80
N ILE A 93 -5.97 -1.11 -2.70
CA ILE A 93 -4.81 -1.94 -2.31
C ILE A 93 -3.78 -1.12 -1.51
N GLU A 94 -3.43 0.08 -1.97
CA GLU A 94 -2.48 0.93 -1.26
C GLU A 94 -3.05 1.45 0.07
N MET A 95 -4.35 1.74 0.17
CA MET A 95 -5.02 2.09 1.42
C MET A 95 -4.98 0.93 2.42
N GLN A 96 -5.33 -0.28 2.01
CA GLN A 96 -5.27 -1.47 2.87
C GLN A 96 -3.85 -1.75 3.37
N LYS A 97 -2.85 -1.54 2.51
CA LYS A 97 -1.44 -1.65 2.88
C LYS A 97 -1.05 -0.61 3.93
N MET A 98 -1.45 0.64 3.75
CA MET A 98 -1.22 1.71 4.71
C MET A 98 -1.83 1.39 6.08
N GLU A 99 -3.09 0.96 6.11
CA GLU A 99 -3.79 0.58 7.34
C GLU A 99 -3.09 -0.58 8.07
N SER A 100 -2.64 -1.58 7.32
CA SER A 100 -1.91 -2.73 7.87
C SER A 100 -0.59 -2.31 8.52
N ILE A 101 0.18 -1.43 7.88
CA ILE A 101 1.44 -0.87 8.39
C ILE A 101 1.16 -0.01 9.64
N GLN A 102 0.14 0.85 9.61
CA GLN A 102 -0.25 1.67 10.75
C GLN A 102 -0.71 0.83 11.94
N LEU A 103 -1.47 -0.24 11.70
CA LEU A 103 -1.89 -1.17 12.74
C LEU A 103 -0.68 -1.85 13.39
N LEU A 104 0.27 -2.32 12.58
CA LEU A 104 1.49 -2.96 13.08
C LEU A 104 2.34 -1.99 13.91
N TYR A 105 2.51 -0.75 13.45
CA TYR A 105 3.25 0.27 14.18
C TYR A 105 2.57 0.63 15.51
N ARG A 106 1.22 0.68 15.56
CA ARG A 106 0.47 0.83 16.82
C ARG A 106 0.73 -0.35 17.76
N CYS A 107 0.79 -1.59 17.24
CA CYS A 107 1.13 -2.75 18.06
C CYS A 107 2.56 -2.65 18.65
N TYR A 108 3.51 -2.11 17.89
CA TYR A 108 4.85 -1.79 18.38
C TYR A 108 4.82 -0.75 19.52
N MET A 109 4.04 0.32 19.39
CA MET A 109 3.89 1.35 20.40
C MET A 109 3.22 0.85 21.70
N GLU A 110 2.43 -0.24 21.63
CA GLU A 110 1.78 -0.87 22.78
C GLU A 110 2.65 -1.89 23.52
N LEU A 111 3.87 -2.12 23.05
CA LEU A 111 4.79 -3.01 23.77
C LEU A 111 5.10 -2.49 25.18
N PRO A 112 5.36 -3.39 26.13
CA PRO A 112 5.88 -3.00 27.44
C PRO A 112 7.14 -2.13 27.27
N ARG A 113 7.30 -1.14 28.14
CA ARG A 113 8.35 -0.11 28.02
C ARG A 113 9.75 -0.67 27.73
N ARG A 114 10.11 -1.79 28.37
CA ARG A 114 11.45 -2.39 28.23
C ARG A 114 11.69 -2.96 26.83
N GLU A 115 10.69 -3.61 26.25
CA GLU A 115 10.72 -4.20 24.92
C GLU A 115 10.66 -3.12 23.84
N HIS A 116 9.83 -2.11 24.05
CA HIS A 116 9.74 -0.94 23.17
C HIS A 116 11.08 -0.18 23.12
N GLU A 117 11.66 0.18 24.29
CA GLU A 117 12.95 0.88 24.35
C GLU A 117 14.08 0.10 23.65
N LEU A 118 14.07 -1.23 23.77
CA LEU A 118 15.05 -2.10 23.13
C LEU A 118 14.95 -2.03 21.60
N LEU A 119 13.73 -2.16 21.03
CA LEU A 119 13.53 -2.10 19.59
C LEU A 119 13.74 -0.67 19.06
N CYS A 120 13.31 0.36 19.78
CA CYS A 120 13.57 1.76 19.47
C CYS A 120 15.08 2.04 19.34
N CYS A 121 15.88 1.62 20.34
CA CYS A 121 17.33 1.77 20.28
C CYS A 121 17.97 1.05 19.08
N LEU A 122 17.44 -0.14 18.74
CA LEU A 122 17.95 -0.94 17.62
C LEU A 122 17.62 -0.34 16.25
N TYR A 123 16.35 -0.03 16.05
CA TYR A 123 15.82 0.25 14.70
C TYR A 123 15.64 1.74 14.42
N GLU A 124 15.06 2.50 15.34
CA GLU A 124 14.88 3.94 15.15
C GLU A 124 16.19 4.71 15.37
N LYS A 125 16.92 4.38 16.44
CA LYS A 125 18.19 5.05 16.77
C LYS A 125 19.42 4.39 16.14
N SER A 126 19.25 3.29 15.45
CA SER A 126 20.30 2.53 14.76
C SER A 126 21.54 2.27 15.63
N MET A 127 21.34 2.01 16.92
CA MET A 127 22.45 1.76 17.85
C MET A 127 23.12 0.42 17.55
N SER A 128 24.47 0.40 17.64
CA SER A 128 25.24 -0.83 17.46
C SER A 128 24.98 -1.82 18.61
N TRP A 129 25.16 -3.12 18.33
CA TRP A 129 25.04 -4.18 19.33
C TRP A 129 25.94 -3.96 20.56
N ASN A 130 27.15 -3.49 20.35
CA ASN A 130 28.10 -3.22 21.42
C ASN A 130 27.62 -2.09 22.33
N ALA A 131 27.13 -0.98 21.74
CA ALA A 131 26.56 0.14 22.49
C ALA A 131 25.32 -0.27 23.30
N LEU A 132 24.50 -1.19 22.76
CA LEU A 132 23.34 -1.71 23.47
C LEU A 132 23.71 -2.64 24.61
N GLN A 133 24.72 -3.49 24.42
CA GLN A 133 25.23 -4.35 25.49
C GLN A 133 25.79 -3.54 26.67
N GLU A 134 26.55 -2.49 26.37
CA GLU A 134 27.10 -1.58 27.37
C GLU A 134 25.97 -0.83 28.11
N LYS A 135 25.00 -0.29 27.38
CA LYS A 135 23.85 0.44 27.96
C LYS A 135 23.00 -0.41 28.87
N TYR A 136 22.67 -1.65 28.45
CA TYR A 136 21.77 -2.53 29.21
C TYR A 136 22.46 -3.52 30.09
N LYS A 137 23.81 -3.61 30.05
CA LYS A 137 24.64 -4.56 30.84
C LYS A 137 24.17 -6.01 30.73
N ILE A 138 23.72 -6.42 29.54
CA ILE A 138 23.21 -7.77 29.27
C ILE A 138 24.06 -8.47 28.20
N SER A 139 24.11 -9.80 28.26
CA SER A 139 24.84 -10.59 27.28
C SER A 139 24.15 -10.55 25.93
N LYS A 140 24.91 -10.76 24.83
CA LYS A 140 24.42 -10.83 23.45
C LYS A 140 23.26 -11.84 23.31
N ASN A 141 23.38 -13.01 23.92
CA ASN A 141 22.33 -14.05 23.83
C ASN A 141 21.03 -13.62 24.52
N THR A 142 21.12 -12.95 25.66
CA THR A 142 19.94 -12.41 26.36
C THR A 142 19.28 -11.34 25.52
N PHE A 143 20.07 -10.50 24.84
CA PHE A 143 19.56 -9.46 23.97
C PHE A 143 18.84 -10.05 22.76
N ILE A 144 19.44 -11.02 22.07
CA ILE A 144 18.81 -11.71 20.93
C ILE A 144 17.48 -12.35 21.35
N ARG A 145 17.45 -13.01 22.52
CA ARG A 145 16.22 -13.61 23.04
C ARG A 145 15.14 -12.56 23.31
N ARG A 146 15.49 -11.45 23.94
CA ARG A 146 14.54 -10.34 24.20
C ARG A 146 14.00 -9.74 22.91
N ARG A 147 14.87 -9.48 21.92
CA ARG A 147 14.45 -9.01 20.60
C ARG A 147 13.44 -9.95 19.94
N LYS A 148 13.74 -11.27 19.90
CA LYS A 148 12.81 -12.27 19.34
C LYS A 148 11.47 -12.28 20.08
N ASN A 149 11.48 -12.18 21.40
CA ASN A 149 10.26 -12.14 22.20
C ASN A 149 9.44 -10.87 21.90
N ALA A 150 10.07 -9.71 21.80
CA ALA A 150 9.40 -8.47 21.47
C ALA A 150 8.71 -8.53 20.09
N LEU A 151 9.40 -9.05 19.06
CA LEU A 151 8.83 -9.25 17.74
C LEU A 151 7.67 -10.25 17.74
N LYS A 152 7.78 -11.32 18.53
CA LYS A 152 6.68 -12.28 18.75
C LYS A 152 5.46 -11.63 19.40
N MET A 153 5.67 -10.73 20.37
CA MET A 153 4.60 -9.98 21.02
C MET A 153 3.88 -9.06 20.03
N ILE A 154 4.61 -8.34 19.18
CA ILE A 154 4.01 -7.50 18.12
C ILE A 154 3.08 -8.34 17.26
N ARG A 155 3.55 -9.49 16.75
CA ARG A 155 2.71 -10.37 15.91
C ARG A 155 1.46 -10.83 16.63
N LYS A 156 1.57 -11.20 17.91
CA LYS A 156 0.44 -11.63 18.71
C LYS A 156 -0.60 -10.51 18.85
N ILE A 157 -0.18 -9.30 19.25
CA ILE A 157 -1.05 -8.14 19.39
C ILE A 157 -1.70 -7.79 18.02
N TYR A 158 -0.92 -7.84 16.95
CA TYR A 158 -1.40 -7.58 15.59
C TYR A 158 -2.48 -8.57 15.17
N SER A 159 -2.26 -9.87 15.34
CA SER A 159 -3.24 -10.90 14.98
C SER A 159 -4.53 -10.77 15.78
N GLU A 160 -4.44 -10.51 17.10
CA GLU A 160 -5.62 -10.30 17.95
C GLU A 160 -6.44 -9.07 17.53
N LYS A 161 -5.77 -7.96 17.18
CA LYS A 161 -6.47 -6.74 16.72
C LYS A 161 -7.10 -6.92 15.36
N ARG A 162 -6.40 -7.58 14.44
CA ARG A 162 -6.94 -7.85 13.10
C ARG A 162 -8.17 -8.73 13.14
N GLN A 163 -8.17 -9.78 13.97
CA GLN A 163 -9.34 -10.62 14.16
C GLN A 163 -10.56 -9.84 14.70
N ARG A 164 -10.34 -8.91 15.65
CA ARG A 164 -11.41 -8.04 16.16
C ARG A 164 -11.96 -7.08 15.11
N GLN A 165 -11.13 -6.56 14.20
CA GLN A 165 -11.59 -5.69 13.12
C GLN A 165 -12.49 -6.45 12.13
N VAL A 166 -12.12 -7.68 11.77
CA VAL A 166 -12.95 -8.55 10.90
C VAL A 166 -14.29 -8.83 11.56
N TYR A 167 -14.31 -9.20 12.84
CA TYR A 167 -15.54 -9.53 13.57
C TYR A 167 -16.51 -8.34 13.69
N ASN A 168 -15.99 -7.13 13.85
CA ASN A 168 -16.82 -5.92 13.94
C ASN A 168 -17.40 -5.50 12.57
N HIS A 169 -16.79 -5.90 11.46
CA HIS A 169 -17.31 -5.63 10.12
C HIS A 169 -18.47 -6.57 9.76
N ASP A 170 -18.34 -7.86 10.15
CA ASP A 170 -19.37 -8.89 9.87
C ASP A 170 -20.63 -8.74 10.73
N VAL A 171 -20.63 -7.92 11.78
CA VAL A 171 -21.78 -7.69 12.67
C VAL A 171 -22.58 -6.43 12.29
N MET A 172 -22.06 -5.60 11.37
CA MET A 172 -22.72 -4.36 10.93
C MET A 172 -23.42 -4.47 9.55
N ASP A 173 -23.28 -5.61 8.86
CA ASP A 173 -24.02 -5.97 7.65
C ASP A 173 -25.18 -6.92 7.99
#